data_fecad8e73b657cbffcb8a905ba4f1039
#
_entry.id   fecad8e73b657cbffcb8a905ba4f1039
#
_cell.length_a   1.000
_cell.length_b   1.000
_cell.length_c   1.000
_cell.angle_alpha   90.00
_cell.angle_beta   90.00
_cell.angle_gamma   90.00
#
_symmetry.space_group_name_H-M   'P 1'
#
loop_
_entity.id
_entity.type
_entity.pdbx_description
1 polymer ?
#
loop_
_entity_poly.entity_id
_entity_poly.type
_entity_poly.pdbx_seq_one_letter_code
_entity_poly.pdbx_strand_id
1 'polypeptide(L)'
;LVGSEMCIRDSPETLGETDDALKCIEMAIDMQERVKELQTHWRGLGAVEGISVRMGISNGFCTVGNFGSDLRLDYTILGSPVNLAARLQSMAEIDDMLVDENTKNLISNEVETEFFKEFTPKGFVRPIGVYKVKKLKSHKQDKIRLSHKGKRVEINVTDSSDIRAAIEELKSIQEAYEKQLDKQD
;
A
#
# COMPACT_ATOMS: atom_id res chain seq x y z
N LEU A 1 -12.10 -10.57 11.32
CA LEU A 1 -12.51 -9.70 10.19
C LEU A 1 -12.59 -10.56 8.95
N VAL A 2 -13.78 -10.89 8.56
CA VAL A 2 -14.03 -11.60 7.31
C VAL A 2 -14.03 -10.54 6.20
N GLY A 3 -12.99 -10.56 5.37
CA GLY A 3 -13.00 -9.95 4.08
C GLY A 3 -13.17 -8.43 4.04
N SER A 4 -12.18 -7.68 4.48
CA SER A 4 -12.02 -6.33 3.94
C SER A 4 -11.40 -6.48 2.55
N GLU A 5 -12.20 -6.46 1.53
CA GLU A 5 -11.74 -6.31 0.16
C GLU A 5 -11.28 -4.88 0.00
N MET A 6 -9.99 -4.64 0.17
CA MET A 6 -9.42 -3.36 -0.18
C MET A 6 -9.00 -3.44 -1.64
N CYS A 7 -9.85 -2.91 -2.47
CA CYS A 7 -9.55 -2.72 -3.86
C CYS A 7 -8.90 -1.36 -4.02
N ILE A 8 -7.60 -1.34 -4.24
CA ILE A 8 -6.97 -0.17 -4.81
C ILE A 8 -7.45 -0.14 -6.24
N ARG A 9 -8.42 0.70 -6.42
CA ARG A 9 -8.85 1.08 -7.72
C ARG A 9 -7.86 2.06 -8.29
N ASP A 10 -7.38 1.73 -9.47
CA ASP A 10 -6.77 2.66 -10.37
C ASP A 10 -7.57 3.98 -10.41
N SER A 11 -6.88 5.04 -10.32
CA SER A 11 -7.35 6.32 -10.81
C SER A 11 -7.49 6.24 -12.34
N PRO A 12 -8.46 6.92 -12.96
CA PRO A 12 -8.50 7.07 -14.42
C PRO A 12 -7.23 7.70 -15.02
N GLU A 13 -6.43 8.31 -14.18
CA GLU A 13 -5.12 8.89 -14.48
C GLU A 13 -4.03 7.92 -14.06
N THR A 14 -4.12 6.67 -14.48
CA THR A 14 -3.21 5.60 -14.08
C THR A 14 -1.77 5.93 -14.43
N LEU A 15 -0.90 5.73 -13.45
CA LEU A 15 0.53 5.75 -13.64
C LEU A 15 1.02 4.48 -14.39
N GLY A 16 0.11 3.53 -14.64
CA GLY A 16 0.35 2.25 -15.29
C GLY A 16 0.27 1.07 -14.31
N GLU A 17 0.03 -0.13 -14.84
CA GLU A 17 -0.18 -1.35 -14.04
C GLU A 17 0.98 -1.64 -13.07
N THR A 18 2.21 -1.36 -13.47
CA THR A 18 3.41 -1.57 -12.65
C THR A 18 3.42 -0.65 -11.43
N ASP A 19 3.14 0.65 -11.64
CA ASP A 19 3.14 1.62 -10.56
C ASP A 19 1.97 1.39 -9.60
N ASP A 20 0.81 1.01 -10.13
CA ASP A 20 -0.37 0.69 -9.32
C ASP A 20 -0.13 -0.56 -8.46
N ALA A 21 0.48 -1.61 -9.04
CA ALA A 21 0.87 -2.80 -8.31
C ALA A 21 1.91 -2.48 -7.22
N LEU A 22 2.91 -1.65 -7.53
CA LEU A 22 3.93 -1.24 -6.56
C LEU A 22 3.33 -0.45 -5.40
N LYS A 23 2.47 0.54 -5.68
CA LYS A 23 1.79 1.31 -4.64
C LYS A 23 0.91 0.44 -3.75
N CYS A 24 0.27 -0.59 -4.33
CA CYS A 24 -0.48 -1.56 -3.56
C CYS A 24 0.41 -2.31 -2.56
N ILE A 25 1.60 -2.73 -2.99
CA ILE A 25 2.57 -3.40 -2.13
C ILE A 25 3.11 -2.44 -1.06
N GLU A 26 3.49 -1.21 -1.43
CA GLU A 26 3.95 -0.18 -0.49
C GLU A 26 2.92 0.04 0.62
N MET A 27 1.66 0.25 0.23
CA MET A 27 0.57 0.42 1.20
C MET A 27 0.38 -0.80 2.09
N ALA A 28 0.47 -2.01 1.54
CA ALA A 28 0.32 -3.23 2.31
C ALA A 28 1.46 -3.42 3.34
N ILE A 29 2.69 -3.02 3.00
CA ILE A 29 3.83 -2.98 3.91
C ILE A 29 3.58 -1.95 5.02
N ASP A 30 3.19 -0.72 4.68
CA ASP A 30 2.85 0.33 5.65
C ASP A 30 1.75 -0.14 6.63
N MET A 31 0.75 -0.85 6.11
CA MET A 31 -0.31 -1.44 6.96
C MET A 31 0.24 -2.47 7.94
N GLN A 32 1.12 -3.37 7.51
CA GLN A 32 1.74 -4.35 8.40
C GLN A 32 2.58 -3.69 9.49
N GLU A 33 3.36 -2.67 9.13
CA GLU A 33 4.14 -1.88 10.09
C GLU A 33 3.23 -1.18 11.09
N ARG A 34 2.17 -0.55 10.61
CA ARG A 34 1.20 0.13 11.48
C ARG A 34 0.49 -0.83 12.44
N VAL A 35 0.14 -2.02 12.00
CA VAL A 35 -0.43 -3.05 12.88
C VAL A 35 0.56 -3.45 13.98
N LYS A 36 1.84 -3.62 13.66
CA LYS A 36 2.88 -3.94 14.65
C LYS A 36 3.04 -2.83 15.70
N GLU A 37 3.03 -1.57 15.28
CA GLU A 37 3.06 -0.42 16.21
C GLU A 37 1.82 -0.43 17.13
N LEU A 38 0.64 -0.61 16.56
CA LEU A 38 -0.61 -0.67 17.31
C LEU A 38 -0.65 -1.84 18.29
N GLN A 39 -0.11 -3.00 17.93
CA GLN A 39 0.02 -4.14 18.85
C GLN A 39 0.81 -3.78 20.10
N THR A 40 1.91 -3.03 19.94
CA THR A 40 2.73 -2.59 21.07
C THR A 40 1.93 -1.65 21.97
N HIS A 41 1.18 -0.74 21.38
CA HIS A 41 0.30 0.18 22.13
C HIS A 41 -0.81 -0.59 22.87
N TRP A 42 -1.49 -1.53 22.24
CA TRP A 42 -2.58 -2.31 22.83
C TRP A 42 -2.11 -3.22 23.96
N ARG A 43 -0.90 -3.84 23.83
CA ARG A 43 -0.30 -4.58 24.92
C ARG A 43 -0.08 -3.69 26.17
N GLY A 44 0.35 -2.45 25.96
CA GLY A 44 0.47 -1.46 27.03
C GLY A 44 -0.87 -1.11 27.70
N LEU A 45 -1.99 -1.30 27.00
CA LEU A 45 -3.36 -1.10 27.52
C LEU A 45 -3.97 -2.39 28.09
N GLY A 46 -3.22 -3.50 28.16
CA GLY A 46 -3.66 -4.76 28.74
C GLY A 46 -4.32 -5.73 27.75
N ALA A 47 -4.24 -5.50 26.45
CA ALA A 47 -4.70 -6.46 25.45
C ALA A 47 -3.80 -7.71 25.46
N VAL A 48 -4.39 -8.88 25.65
CA VAL A 48 -3.68 -10.17 25.74
C VAL A 48 -3.40 -10.73 24.37
N GLU A 49 -4.29 -10.56 23.41
CA GLU A 49 -4.15 -11.08 22.05
C GLU A 49 -3.75 -9.98 21.06
N GLY A 50 -2.72 -10.25 20.26
CA GLY A 50 -2.31 -9.38 19.17
C GLY A 50 -3.19 -9.57 17.94
N ILE A 51 -3.43 -8.51 17.19
CA ILE A 51 -4.03 -8.59 15.86
C ILE A 51 -2.94 -8.89 14.86
N SER A 52 -3.14 -9.88 14.00
CA SER A 52 -2.24 -10.21 12.90
C SER A 52 -3.00 -10.12 11.58
N VAL A 53 -2.28 -9.79 10.51
CA VAL A 53 -2.87 -9.54 9.19
C VAL A 53 -2.24 -10.49 8.17
N ARG A 54 -3.07 -11.15 7.39
CA ARG A 54 -2.65 -11.92 6.22
C ARG A 54 -3.14 -11.22 4.97
N MET A 55 -2.29 -11.09 3.97
CA MET A 55 -2.61 -10.36 2.76
C MET A 55 -2.43 -11.22 1.52
N GLY A 56 -3.34 -11.05 0.56
CA GLY A 56 -3.24 -11.63 -0.78
C GLY A 56 -3.48 -10.53 -1.80
N ILE A 57 -2.56 -10.36 -2.75
CA ILE A 57 -2.62 -9.31 -3.76
C ILE A 57 -2.53 -9.94 -5.13
N SER A 58 -3.43 -9.55 -6.02
CA SER A 58 -3.47 -9.98 -7.41
C SER A 58 -3.89 -8.81 -8.30
N ASN A 59 -3.19 -8.63 -9.41
CA ASN A 59 -3.48 -7.62 -10.41
C ASN A 59 -4.24 -8.23 -11.58
N GLY A 60 -5.21 -7.49 -12.14
CA GLY A 60 -5.94 -7.86 -13.35
C GLY A 60 -7.26 -7.12 -13.51
N PHE A 61 -7.91 -7.36 -14.63
CA PHE A 61 -9.19 -6.70 -14.96
C PHE A 61 -10.33 -7.18 -14.06
N CYS A 62 -11.06 -6.22 -13.49
CA CYS A 62 -12.21 -6.42 -12.64
C CYS A 62 -13.37 -5.54 -13.08
N THR A 63 -14.59 -5.97 -12.82
CA THR A 63 -15.79 -5.15 -13.02
C THR A 63 -16.24 -4.56 -11.69
N VAL A 64 -16.33 -3.24 -11.62
CA VAL A 64 -16.76 -2.50 -10.44
C VAL A 64 -18.15 -1.95 -10.65
N GLY A 65 -19.05 -2.13 -9.70
CA GLY A 65 -20.41 -1.63 -9.82
C GLY A 65 -21.34 -2.10 -8.72
N ASN A 66 -22.62 -1.78 -8.88
CA ASN A 66 -23.68 -2.29 -8.02
C ASN A 66 -24.12 -3.66 -8.52
N PHE A 67 -23.99 -4.67 -7.68
CA PHE A 67 -24.44 -6.03 -7.97
C PHE A 67 -25.43 -6.48 -6.91
N GLY A 68 -26.44 -7.22 -7.35
CA GLY A 68 -27.45 -7.75 -6.44
C GLY A 68 -28.82 -7.89 -7.07
N SER A 69 -29.83 -7.91 -6.23
CA SER A 69 -31.25 -7.91 -6.61
C SER A 69 -31.90 -6.59 -6.24
N ASP A 70 -33.14 -6.37 -6.70
CA ASP A 70 -33.93 -5.19 -6.35
C ASP A 70 -34.12 -4.96 -4.84
N LEU A 71 -33.94 -6.03 -4.05
CA LEU A 71 -34.06 -5.98 -2.58
C LEU A 71 -32.73 -5.70 -1.87
N ARG A 72 -31.59 -5.95 -2.53
CA ARG A 72 -30.26 -5.73 -1.97
C ARG A 72 -29.25 -5.49 -3.09
N LEU A 73 -28.73 -4.28 -3.14
CA LEU A 73 -27.65 -3.87 -4.03
C LEU A 73 -26.40 -3.60 -3.20
N ASP A 74 -25.32 -4.29 -3.53
CA ASP A 74 -24.01 -4.07 -2.92
C ASP A 74 -23.06 -3.51 -3.99
N TYR A 75 -22.41 -2.37 -3.71
CA TYR A 75 -21.34 -1.85 -4.54
C TYR A 75 -20.08 -2.66 -4.29
N THR A 76 -19.67 -3.44 -5.26
CA THR A 76 -18.56 -4.39 -5.10
C THR A 76 -17.78 -4.58 -6.39
N ILE A 77 -16.74 -5.38 -6.32
CA ILE A 77 -15.86 -5.74 -7.43
C ILE A 77 -16.00 -7.22 -7.74
N LEU A 78 -16.19 -7.54 -9.00
CA LEU A 78 -16.24 -8.90 -9.50
C LEU A 78 -15.10 -9.14 -10.50
N GLY A 79 -14.41 -10.27 -10.35
CA GLY A 79 -13.34 -10.65 -11.27
C GLY A 79 -12.51 -11.83 -10.78
N SER A 80 -11.80 -12.47 -11.70
CA SER A 80 -10.85 -13.53 -11.37
C SER A 80 -9.74 -13.06 -10.43
N PRO A 81 -9.18 -11.84 -10.56
CA PRO A 81 -8.16 -11.33 -9.64
C PRO A 81 -8.66 -11.21 -8.19
N VAL A 82 -9.91 -10.79 -7.98
CA VAL A 82 -10.51 -10.69 -6.63
C VAL A 82 -10.56 -12.06 -5.96
N ASN A 83 -11.05 -13.06 -6.68
CA ASN A 83 -11.09 -14.43 -6.19
C ASN A 83 -9.70 -15.03 -5.95
N LEU A 84 -8.73 -14.66 -6.79
CA LEU A 84 -7.35 -15.08 -6.65
C LEU A 84 -6.71 -14.43 -5.41
N ALA A 85 -6.88 -13.14 -5.21
CA ALA A 85 -6.39 -12.43 -4.03
C ALA A 85 -6.94 -13.02 -2.73
N ALA A 86 -8.25 -13.33 -2.68
CA ALA A 86 -8.87 -13.98 -1.52
C ALA A 86 -8.25 -15.35 -1.22
N ARG A 87 -7.91 -16.14 -2.25
CA ARG A 87 -7.24 -17.43 -2.09
C ARG A 87 -5.79 -17.29 -1.65
N LEU A 88 -5.06 -16.32 -2.19
CA LEU A 88 -3.70 -15.99 -1.73
C LEU A 88 -3.71 -15.62 -0.25
N GLN A 89 -4.63 -14.75 0.15
CA GLN A 89 -4.82 -14.37 1.55
C GLN A 89 -5.11 -15.59 2.45
N SER A 90 -5.96 -16.52 1.98
CA SER A 90 -6.29 -17.73 2.73
C SER A 90 -5.11 -18.70 2.88
N MET A 91 -4.17 -18.68 1.94
CA MET A 91 -2.95 -19.50 1.97
C MET A 91 -1.79 -18.85 2.72
N ALA A 92 -1.86 -17.55 2.97
CA ALA A 92 -0.84 -16.81 3.66
C ALA A 92 -0.75 -17.23 5.13
N GLU A 93 0.46 -17.30 5.65
CA GLU A 93 0.72 -17.43 7.08
C GLU A 93 0.48 -16.09 7.79
N ILE A 94 0.54 -16.12 9.11
CA ILE A 94 0.38 -14.92 9.94
C ILE A 94 1.46 -13.89 9.54
N ASP A 95 1.03 -12.66 9.30
CA ASP A 95 1.85 -11.53 8.89
C ASP A 95 2.54 -11.70 7.53
N ASP A 96 2.10 -12.67 6.72
CA ASP A 96 2.58 -12.84 5.36
C ASP A 96 1.75 -12.08 4.33
N MET A 97 2.42 -11.70 3.27
CA MET A 97 1.84 -11.11 2.07
C MET A 97 2.20 -12.00 0.87
N LEU A 98 1.16 -12.54 0.23
CA LEU A 98 1.33 -13.37 -0.96
C LEU A 98 0.83 -12.65 -2.22
N VAL A 99 1.58 -12.83 -3.29
CA VAL A 99 1.24 -12.32 -4.63
C VAL A 99 1.26 -13.46 -5.65
N ASP A 100 0.48 -13.31 -6.72
CA ASP A 100 0.53 -14.21 -7.87
C ASP A 100 1.72 -13.87 -8.80
N GLU A 101 1.99 -14.76 -9.75
CA GLU A 101 3.09 -14.64 -10.71
C GLU A 101 2.98 -13.36 -11.54
N ASN A 102 1.77 -12.97 -11.96
CA ASN A 102 1.56 -11.75 -12.73
C ASN A 102 1.94 -10.50 -11.94
N THR A 103 1.41 -10.37 -10.74
CA THR A 103 1.75 -9.27 -9.82
C THR A 103 3.25 -9.26 -9.50
N LYS A 104 3.84 -10.43 -9.22
CA LYS A 104 5.30 -10.57 -8.98
C LYS A 104 6.12 -10.05 -10.16
N ASN A 105 5.72 -10.33 -11.40
CA ASN A 105 6.45 -9.86 -12.57
C ASN A 105 6.40 -8.33 -12.71
N LEU A 106 5.26 -7.71 -12.41
CA LEU A 106 5.11 -6.25 -12.43
C LEU A 106 6.04 -5.57 -11.41
N ILE A 107 6.17 -6.13 -10.21
CA ILE A 107 6.93 -5.53 -9.11
C ILE A 107 8.38 -6.00 -9.00
N SER A 108 8.84 -6.88 -9.90
CA SER A 108 10.12 -7.59 -9.81
C SER A 108 11.35 -6.70 -9.70
N ASN A 109 11.30 -5.48 -10.24
CA ASN A 109 12.41 -4.53 -10.17
C ASN A 109 12.56 -3.89 -8.80
N GLU A 110 11.46 -3.63 -8.10
CA GLU A 110 11.40 -2.81 -6.89
C GLU A 110 11.18 -3.64 -5.62
N VAL A 111 10.70 -4.89 -5.75
CA VAL A 111 10.32 -5.75 -4.63
C VAL A 111 11.08 -7.07 -4.65
N GLU A 112 11.59 -7.47 -3.50
CA GLU A 112 12.17 -8.80 -3.30
C GLU A 112 11.05 -9.77 -2.93
N THR A 113 10.95 -10.85 -3.71
CA THR A 113 9.96 -11.90 -3.51
C THR A 113 10.62 -13.26 -3.44
N GLU A 114 10.03 -14.18 -2.68
CA GLU A 114 10.46 -15.57 -2.57
C GLU A 114 9.36 -16.49 -3.09
N PHE A 115 9.73 -17.49 -3.88
CA PHE A 115 8.80 -18.50 -4.32
C PHE A 115 8.22 -19.26 -3.12
N PHE A 116 6.88 -19.34 -3.04
CA PHE A 116 6.19 -20.04 -1.97
C PHE A 116 5.70 -21.41 -2.41
N LYS A 117 4.86 -21.47 -3.43
CA LYS A 117 4.37 -22.72 -4.04
C LYS A 117 3.65 -22.45 -5.35
N GLU A 118 3.33 -23.53 -6.05
CA GLU A 118 2.36 -23.51 -7.15
C GLU A 118 1.02 -24.08 -6.70
N PHE A 119 -0.07 -23.56 -7.26
CA PHE A 119 -1.40 -24.16 -7.10
C PHE A 119 -2.26 -23.88 -8.33
N THR A 120 -3.26 -24.72 -8.55
CA THR A 120 -4.23 -24.50 -9.63
C THR A 120 -5.56 -24.03 -9.04
N PRO A 121 -5.90 -22.75 -9.15
CA PRO A 121 -7.19 -22.25 -8.68
C PRO A 121 -8.33 -22.86 -9.47
N LYS A 122 -9.48 -23.08 -8.84
CA LYS A 122 -10.69 -23.54 -9.54
C LYS A 122 -11.04 -22.53 -10.65
N GLY A 123 -11.14 -23.03 -11.90
CA GLY A 123 -11.41 -22.21 -13.07
C GLY A 123 -10.17 -21.82 -13.86
N PHE A 124 -8.98 -22.17 -13.41
CA PHE A 124 -7.72 -21.97 -14.15
C PHE A 124 -7.26 -23.27 -14.80
N VAL A 125 -6.72 -23.17 -16.01
CA VAL A 125 -6.25 -24.32 -16.78
C VAL A 125 -4.81 -24.72 -16.42
N ARG A 126 -4.04 -23.76 -15.87
CA ARG A 126 -2.63 -23.94 -15.53
C ARG A 126 -2.38 -23.63 -14.05
N PRO A 127 -1.37 -24.28 -13.45
CA PRO A 127 -0.89 -23.85 -12.14
C PRO A 127 -0.36 -22.42 -12.20
N ILE A 128 -0.50 -21.72 -11.10
CA ILE A 128 -0.01 -20.33 -10.91
C ILE A 128 1.03 -20.36 -9.82
N GLY A 129 2.16 -19.71 -10.07
CA GLY A 129 3.19 -19.49 -9.06
C GLY A 129 2.72 -18.47 -8.02
N VAL A 130 2.92 -18.79 -6.76
CA VAL A 130 2.67 -17.91 -5.60
C VAL A 130 3.98 -17.50 -4.99
N TYR A 131 4.10 -16.22 -4.68
CA TYR A 131 5.33 -15.65 -4.15
C TYR A 131 5.02 -14.86 -2.87
N LYS A 132 5.92 -14.98 -1.90
CA LYS A 132 5.88 -14.22 -0.67
C LYS A 132 6.68 -12.93 -0.84
N VAL A 133 6.07 -11.81 -0.52
CA VAL A 133 6.75 -10.50 -0.50
C VAL A 133 7.66 -10.44 0.73
N LYS A 134 8.93 -10.07 0.54
CA LYS A 134 9.92 -9.94 1.61
C LYS A 134 10.14 -8.49 2.02
N LYS A 135 10.53 -7.68 1.09
CA LYS A 135 10.85 -6.26 1.30
C LYS A 135 10.93 -5.51 -0.02
N LEU A 136 10.87 -4.21 0.05
CA LEU A 136 11.24 -3.34 -1.07
C LEU A 136 12.75 -3.44 -1.28
N LYS A 137 13.16 -3.57 -2.54
CA LYS A 137 14.58 -3.43 -2.90
C LYS A 137 14.93 -1.96 -2.72
N SER A 138 15.91 -1.65 -1.89
CA SER A 138 16.33 -0.28 -1.63
C SER A 138 17.06 0.31 -2.84
N HIS A 139 16.31 0.66 -3.88
CA HIS A 139 16.74 1.55 -4.96
C HIS A 139 16.07 2.92 -4.88
N LYS A 140 15.11 3.09 -4.02
CA LYS A 140 14.73 4.41 -3.53
C LYS A 140 15.43 4.61 -2.21
N GLN A 141 16.53 5.39 -2.24
CA GLN A 141 16.92 6.15 -1.07
C GLN A 141 15.62 6.51 -0.34
N ASP A 142 15.57 6.23 0.95
CA ASP A 142 14.47 6.62 1.81
C ASP A 142 13.90 7.95 1.31
N LYS A 143 12.75 7.91 0.65
CA LYS A 143 11.94 9.12 0.54
C LYS A 143 11.47 9.35 1.97
N ILE A 144 12.37 9.92 2.76
CA ILE A 144 12.03 10.46 4.05
C ILE A 144 10.87 11.40 3.75
N ARG A 145 9.66 10.97 4.05
CA ARG A 145 8.50 11.88 4.00
C ARG A 145 8.73 12.89 5.11
N LEU A 146 9.51 13.91 4.81
CA LEU A 146 9.69 15.03 5.70
C LEU A 146 8.38 15.83 5.67
N SER A 147 7.44 15.40 6.50
CA SER A 147 6.23 16.17 6.77
C SER A 147 6.27 16.62 8.23
N HIS A 148 6.05 17.90 8.45
CA HIS A 148 5.93 18.47 9.78
C HIS A 148 4.59 19.19 9.90
N LYS A 149 3.75 18.74 10.84
CA LYS A 149 2.48 19.37 11.15
C LYS A 149 2.58 20.11 12.47
N GLY A 150 2.79 21.42 12.37
CA GLY A 150 2.74 22.31 13.51
C GLY A 150 1.33 22.84 13.77
N LYS A 151 1.16 23.65 14.84
CA LYS A 151 -0.14 24.27 15.15
C LYS A 151 -0.62 25.29 14.11
N ARG A 152 0.29 25.91 13.37
CA ARG A 152 0.00 27.00 12.42
C ARG A 152 0.59 26.78 11.03
N VAL A 153 1.47 25.80 10.87
CA VAL A 153 2.16 25.53 9.60
C VAL A 153 2.23 24.02 9.38
N GLU A 154 1.90 23.61 8.20
CA GLU A 154 2.11 22.23 7.71
C GLU A 154 3.11 22.28 6.55
N ILE A 155 4.20 21.51 6.66
CA ILE A 155 5.27 21.45 5.65
C ILE A 155 5.29 20.03 5.11
N ASN A 156 5.18 19.90 3.79
CA ASN A 156 5.35 18.65 3.08
C ASN A 156 6.47 18.80 2.05
N VAL A 157 7.56 18.06 2.24
CA VAL A 157 8.63 17.99 1.24
C VAL A 157 8.22 16.99 0.17
N THR A 158 7.96 17.45 -1.04
CA THR A 158 7.49 16.62 -2.16
C THR A 158 8.62 15.84 -2.83
N ASP A 159 9.84 16.38 -2.81
CA ASP A 159 11.03 15.70 -3.30
C ASP A 159 12.12 15.67 -2.22
N SER A 160 12.37 14.48 -1.70
CA SER A 160 13.38 14.23 -0.68
C SER A 160 14.74 13.79 -1.27
N SER A 161 14.87 13.75 -2.60
CA SER A 161 16.13 13.39 -3.27
C SER A 161 17.19 14.45 -3.09
N ASP A 162 16.79 15.72 -2.91
CA ASP A 162 17.69 16.84 -2.59
C ASP A 162 17.19 17.62 -1.36
N ILE A 163 17.52 17.10 -0.19
CA ILE A 163 17.18 17.72 1.11
C ILE A 163 17.83 19.12 1.23
N ARG A 164 18.98 19.35 0.59
CA ARG A 164 19.66 20.67 0.66
C ARG A 164 18.86 21.73 -0.08
N ALA A 165 18.37 21.41 -1.28
CA ALA A 165 17.49 22.29 -2.04
C ALA A 165 16.20 22.59 -1.27
N ALA A 166 15.58 21.58 -0.66
CA ALA A 166 14.38 21.76 0.15
C ALA A 166 14.63 22.67 1.38
N ILE A 167 15.79 22.58 2.01
CA ILE A 167 16.18 23.47 3.12
C ILE A 167 16.38 24.90 2.62
N GLU A 168 16.96 25.11 1.44
CA GLU A 168 17.14 26.44 0.86
C GLU A 168 15.79 27.08 0.49
N GLU A 169 14.87 26.33 -0.07
CA GLU A 169 13.50 26.81 -0.31
C GLU A 169 12.80 27.23 0.98
N LEU A 170 12.87 26.42 2.04
CA LEU A 170 12.30 26.77 3.34
C LEU A 170 12.89 28.05 3.92
N LYS A 171 14.18 28.26 3.81
CA LYS A 171 14.85 29.49 4.23
C LYS A 171 14.37 30.71 3.43
N SER A 172 14.22 30.55 2.12
CA SER A 172 13.73 31.64 1.26
C SER A 172 12.29 32.05 1.61
N ILE A 173 11.46 31.06 1.95
CA ILE A 173 10.08 31.32 2.42
C ILE A 173 10.09 32.03 3.77
N GLN A 174 10.95 31.62 4.70
CA GLN A 174 11.10 32.28 5.99
C GLN A 174 11.49 33.75 5.84
N GLU A 175 12.52 34.03 5.03
CA GLU A 175 12.97 35.42 4.77
C GLU A 175 11.86 36.28 4.11
N ALA A 176 11.05 35.69 3.25
CA ALA A 176 9.92 36.40 2.62
C ALA A 176 8.86 36.80 3.65
N TYR A 177 8.56 35.93 4.61
CA TYR A 177 7.61 36.24 5.69
C TYR A 177 8.18 37.26 6.70
N GLU A 178 9.47 37.18 7.03
CA GLU A 178 10.13 38.19 7.90
C GLU A 178 10.06 39.58 7.29
N LYS A 179 10.33 39.72 5.97
CA LYS A 179 10.17 40.98 5.24
C LYS A 179 8.73 41.52 5.20
N GLN A 180 7.73 40.64 5.33
CA GLN A 180 6.34 41.08 5.43
C GLN A 180 5.97 41.58 6.82
N LEU A 181 6.57 41.01 7.87
CA LEU A 181 6.38 41.48 9.25
C LEU A 181 6.97 42.88 9.43
N ASP A 182 8.19 43.11 8.92
CA ASP A 182 8.87 44.43 8.99
C ASP A 182 8.14 45.55 8.23
N LYS A 183 7.17 45.21 7.36
CA LYS A 183 6.34 46.19 6.65
C LYS A 183 5.02 46.51 7.34
N GLN A 184 4.70 45.81 8.41
CA GLN A 184 3.45 45.99 9.19
C GLN A 184 3.68 46.78 10.49
N ASP A 185 4.94 47.04 10.86
CA ASP A 185 5.37 47.97 11.89
C ASP A 185 5.75 49.33 11.26
#